data_0231da1c43f82f1422a9a7ab19e30fe1
#
_entry.id   0231da1c43f82f1422a9a7ab19e30fe1
#
_cell.length_a   1.000
_cell.length_b   1.000
_cell.length_c   1.000
_cell.angle_alpha   90.00
_cell.angle_beta   90.00
_cell.angle_gamma   90.00
#
_symmetry.space_group_name_H-M   'P 1'
#
loop_
_entity.id
_entity.type
_entity.pdbx_description
1 polymer ?
#
loop_
_entity_poly.entity_id
_entity_poly.type
_entity_poly.pdbx_seq_one_letter_code
_entity_poly.pdbx_strand_id
1 'polypeptide(L)'
;MSQFAFLEREWAGVYDAAARAEHAARADPRTACFYARRALELAVAWLYKHDAALKLPYQDNLSALIHEPTFKLAAGEAVFNKARVLVTLGNRAVHSHRPVPVDDAVVALRELFHVSFWLATNYSRGSRPEAALAFDAARLPDRATTAKQTAEQLQKLQEELSARDERLSVLLSDRAALDEELKRLREEVAAAKREASARPDTHNYSEAETRDYFIDLLLKEAGWALDQPRDREFEVSGMPNREGKGFVDYVLWGDDGKPLALVEAKRTRRDPRVGQHQAKLYADCLERQFGQRPVIFYSNGYDHWLWDDATYPPRSVQGFYKKTELELLIQRRTTRKDLATAEISSTIVERYYQTRSIRRIAESFQRDHDRKALVVMATGAGKTRTVIALSDLLMRCNWAKRILFLADRVALVNQAVGAFKTFLPEASPVNLVTERDAEGRVFVSTYPTMMGLIDETREGQRRFGVGHFDLVIIDEAHRSVFQKYRAIFDYFDSLLVGLTATPKEELDRNTYRLFDLENGVPTDAYSLDEAARDGFLVPPKAVSVPVKFQRGASTTPTCRRKRRTTGTRLNGTRAEPRRPQSRRRPSTSGSSTPTRLTRSLRTSWSGGSR
;
A
#
# COMPACT_ATOMS: atom_id res chain seq x y z
N MET A 1 8.29 -10.17 37.31
CA MET A 1 8.55 -8.93 36.55
C MET A 1 8.29 -9.23 35.07
N SER A 2 7.64 -8.31 34.38
CA SER A 2 7.42 -8.44 32.92
C SER A 2 8.74 -8.42 32.16
N GLN A 3 8.81 -9.17 31.09
CA GLN A 3 9.97 -9.20 30.18
C GLN A 3 10.15 -7.85 29.45
N PHE A 4 9.11 -7.01 29.42
CA PHE A 4 9.09 -5.69 28.81
C PHE A 4 9.45 -4.54 29.80
N ALA A 5 9.94 -4.84 30.99
CA ALA A 5 10.22 -3.83 32.03
C ALA A 5 11.18 -2.70 31.59
N PHE A 6 12.03 -2.96 30.58
CA PHE A 6 12.92 -1.95 30.00
C PHE A 6 12.17 -0.78 29.31
N LEU A 7 10.87 -0.93 29.02
CA LEU A 7 10.02 0.12 28.43
C LEU A 7 9.40 1.05 29.46
N GLU A 8 9.28 0.62 30.72
CA GLU A 8 8.43 1.23 31.74
C GLU A 8 8.69 2.73 31.94
N ARG A 9 9.95 3.13 31.95
CA ARG A 9 10.35 4.52 32.27
C ARG A 9 10.06 5.51 31.14
N GLU A 10 10.31 5.12 29.89
CA GLU A 10 10.24 6.04 28.74
C GLU A 10 8.99 5.83 27.90
N TRP A 11 8.41 4.65 27.91
CA TRP A 11 7.24 4.25 27.11
C TRP A 11 6.17 3.55 27.94
N ALA A 12 5.70 4.19 29.03
CA ALA A 12 4.75 3.57 29.96
C ALA A 12 3.50 2.99 29.28
N GLY A 13 2.93 3.68 28.27
CA GLY A 13 1.78 3.17 27.53
C GLY A 13 2.09 1.94 26.68
N VAL A 14 3.29 1.86 26.09
CA VAL A 14 3.75 0.66 25.36
C VAL A 14 3.97 -0.48 26.34
N TYR A 15 4.59 -0.21 27.47
CA TYR A 15 4.80 -1.16 28.55
C TYR A 15 3.48 -1.75 29.08
N ASP A 16 2.49 -0.92 29.38
CA ASP A 16 1.18 -1.37 29.88
C ASP A 16 0.50 -2.32 28.89
N ALA A 17 0.52 -1.99 27.59
CA ALA A 17 -0.05 -2.84 26.57
C ALA A 17 0.75 -4.15 26.41
N ALA A 18 2.08 -4.09 26.41
CA ALA A 18 2.95 -5.26 26.32
C ALA A 18 2.78 -6.20 27.54
N ALA A 19 2.70 -5.64 28.75
CA ALA A 19 2.49 -6.43 29.97
C ALA A 19 1.11 -7.12 29.98
N ARG A 20 0.07 -6.44 29.49
CA ARG A 20 -1.27 -7.06 29.32
C ARG A 20 -1.24 -8.17 28.30
N ALA A 21 -0.54 -8.01 27.17
CA ALA A 21 -0.34 -9.06 26.19
C ALA A 21 0.37 -10.27 26.80
N GLU A 22 1.44 -10.03 27.58
CA GLU A 22 2.21 -11.08 28.27
C GLU A 22 1.34 -11.88 29.25
N HIS A 23 0.51 -11.19 30.06
CA HIS A 23 -0.37 -11.86 31.02
C HIS A 23 -1.48 -12.68 30.36
N ALA A 24 -1.94 -12.30 29.18
CA ALA A 24 -3.01 -12.99 28.47
C ALA A 24 -2.51 -14.16 27.60
N ALA A 25 -1.21 -14.28 27.35
CA ALA A 25 -0.63 -15.11 26.30
C ALA A 25 -1.17 -16.52 26.18
N ARG A 26 -1.22 -17.25 27.29
CA ARG A 26 -1.65 -18.66 27.31
C ARG A 26 -3.12 -18.85 27.61
N ALA A 27 -3.70 -17.98 28.42
CA ALA A 27 -5.07 -18.11 28.88
C ALA A 27 -6.11 -17.49 27.93
N ASP A 28 -5.77 -16.37 27.29
CA ASP A 28 -6.58 -15.69 26.29
C ASP A 28 -5.68 -15.20 25.14
N PRO A 29 -5.27 -16.10 24.22
CA PRO A 29 -4.39 -15.78 23.10
C PRO A 29 -4.91 -14.64 22.21
N ARG A 30 -6.24 -14.52 22.09
CA ARG A 30 -6.89 -13.46 21.33
C ARG A 30 -6.59 -12.09 21.92
N THR A 31 -6.81 -11.92 23.22
CA THR A 31 -6.50 -10.69 23.96
C THR A 31 -5.00 -10.38 23.93
N ALA A 32 -4.14 -11.39 23.99
CA ALA A 32 -2.70 -11.23 23.88
C ALA A 32 -2.30 -10.63 22.53
N CYS A 33 -2.78 -11.15 21.40
CA CYS A 33 -2.51 -10.62 20.07
C CYS A 33 -3.07 -9.20 19.89
N PHE A 34 -4.23 -8.91 20.46
CA PHE A 34 -4.80 -7.55 20.45
C PHE A 34 -3.88 -6.55 21.15
N TYR A 35 -3.47 -6.83 22.39
CA TYR A 35 -2.61 -5.92 23.13
C TYR A 35 -1.18 -5.86 22.58
N ALA A 36 -0.67 -6.92 21.95
CA ALA A 36 0.60 -6.90 21.26
C ALA A 36 0.57 -5.92 20.07
N ARG A 37 -0.51 -5.95 19.27
CA ARG A 37 -0.73 -4.96 18.20
C ARG A 37 -0.89 -3.55 18.78
N ARG A 38 -1.63 -3.39 19.88
CA ARG A 38 -1.81 -2.09 20.55
C ARG A 38 -0.48 -1.51 21.03
N ALA A 39 0.40 -2.32 21.60
CA ALA A 39 1.74 -1.89 21.99
C ALA A 39 2.56 -1.39 20.81
N LEU A 40 2.52 -2.12 19.68
CA LEU A 40 3.15 -1.68 18.41
C LEU A 40 2.57 -0.35 17.93
N GLU A 41 1.26 -0.18 17.96
CA GLU A 41 0.57 1.06 17.54
C GLU A 41 1.06 2.26 18.35
N LEU A 42 1.14 2.12 19.67
CA LEU A 42 1.65 3.17 20.56
C LEU A 42 3.13 3.46 20.31
N ALA A 43 3.95 2.44 20.08
CA ALA A 43 5.36 2.58 19.78
C ALA A 43 5.58 3.33 18.46
N VAL A 44 4.84 2.96 17.40
CA VAL A 44 4.91 3.59 16.08
C VAL A 44 4.41 5.04 16.14
N ALA A 45 3.29 5.30 16.83
CA ALA A 45 2.79 6.65 17.03
C ALA A 45 3.80 7.54 17.77
N TRP A 46 4.48 6.99 18.78
CA TRP A 46 5.55 7.69 19.47
C TRP A 46 6.72 8.03 18.54
N LEU A 47 7.14 7.08 17.70
CA LEU A 47 8.22 7.28 16.72
C LEU A 47 7.90 8.43 15.75
N TYR A 48 6.71 8.44 15.16
CA TYR A 48 6.30 9.51 14.24
C TYR A 48 6.17 10.88 14.91
N LYS A 49 5.89 10.91 16.18
CA LYS A 49 5.84 12.15 16.97
C LYS A 49 7.24 12.71 17.25
N HIS A 50 8.22 11.85 17.51
CA HIS A 50 9.53 12.24 18.07
C HIS A 50 10.71 12.12 17.11
N ASP A 51 10.63 11.30 16.05
CA ASP A 51 11.68 11.19 15.03
C ASP A 51 11.34 12.06 13.81
N ALA A 52 12.05 13.18 13.67
CA ALA A 52 11.87 14.11 12.55
C ALA A 52 12.27 13.53 11.17
N ALA A 53 12.96 12.39 11.13
CA ALA A 53 13.30 11.71 9.88
C ALA A 53 12.11 10.95 9.29
N LEU A 54 11.08 10.65 10.11
CA LEU A 54 9.88 9.96 9.67
C LEU A 54 8.88 10.95 9.07
N LYS A 55 8.38 10.63 7.89
CA LYS A 55 7.37 11.43 7.17
C LYS A 55 6.00 10.85 7.42
N LEU A 56 5.10 11.63 8.03
CA LEU A 56 3.72 11.21 8.23
C LEU A 56 3.04 10.92 6.89
N PRO A 57 2.46 9.72 6.71
CA PRO A 57 1.58 9.44 5.59
C PRO A 57 0.27 10.23 5.72
N TYR A 58 -0.54 10.23 4.67
CA TYR A 58 -1.83 10.91 4.69
C TYR A 58 -2.84 10.29 5.66
N GLN A 59 -2.76 8.97 5.85
CA GLN A 59 -3.52 8.24 6.86
C GLN A 59 -2.59 7.89 8.01
N ASP A 60 -3.07 8.04 9.22
CA ASP A 60 -2.35 7.76 10.46
C ASP A 60 -2.70 6.39 11.07
N ASN A 61 -3.37 5.51 10.29
CA ASN A 61 -3.58 4.14 10.74
C ASN A 61 -2.25 3.35 10.75
N LEU A 62 -2.17 2.36 11.63
CA LEU A 62 -0.95 1.60 11.87
C LEU A 62 -0.35 0.99 10.58
N SER A 63 -1.20 0.47 9.69
CA SER A 63 -0.74 -0.13 8.44
C SER A 63 -0.06 0.90 7.53
N ALA A 64 -0.66 2.07 7.35
CA ALA A 64 -0.06 3.15 6.57
C ALA A 64 1.26 3.65 7.18
N LEU A 65 1.33 3.73 8.51
CA LEU A 65 2.53 4.15 9.22
C LEU A 65 3.68 3.18 9.03
N ILE A 66 3.47 1.87 9.19
CA ILE A 66 4.56 0.89 9.05
C ILE A 66 5.03 0.71 7.61
N HIS A 67 4.13 0.88 6.61
CA HIS A 67 4.48 0.76 5.19
C HIS A 67 5.07 2.03 4.59
N GLU A 68 5.14 3.12 5.35
CA GLU A 68 5.78 4.35 4.88
C GLU A 68 7.29 4.12 4.68
N PRO A 69 7.88 4.49 3.52
CA PRO A 69 9.27 4.21 3.21
C PRO A 69 10.29 4.71 4.23
N THR A 70 10.01 5.84 4.88
CA THR A 70 10.91 6.39 5.91
C THR A 70 10.90 5.55 7.19
N PHE A 71 9.77 4.93 7.54
CA PHE A 71 9.70 3.96 8.63
C PHE A 71 10.49 2.69 8.27
N LYS A 72 10.27 2.10 7.09
CA LYS A 72 10.98 0.91 6.64
C LYS A 72 12.51 1.15 6.63
N LEU A 73 12.95 2.32 6.19
CA LEU A 73 14.37 2.70 6.21
C LEU A 73 14.92 2.82 7.63
N ALA A 74 14.16 3.41 8.55
CA ALA A 74 14.58 3.62 9.94
C ALA A 74 14.60 2.32 10.75
N ALA A 75 13.58 1.49 10.58
CA ALA A 75 13.42 0.22 11.30
C ALA A 75 14.32 -0.90 10.77
N GLY A 76 14.67 -0.84 9.49
CA GLY A 76 15.29 -1.95 8.80
C GLY A 76 14.29 -3.06 8.48
N GLU A 77 14.72 -3.99 7.62
CA GLU A 77 13.82 -5.01 7.06
C GLU A 77 13.33 -6.00 8.11
N ALA A 78 14.21 -6.43 9.02
CA ALA A 78 13.87 -7.39 10.07
C ALA A 78 12.76 -6.86 11.00
N VAL A 79 12.91 -5.63 11.51
CA VAL A 79 11.93 -5.01 12.42
C VAL A 79 10.64 -4.69 11.70
N PHE A 80 10.70 -4.22 10.45
CA PHE A 80 9.54 -3.98 9.61
C PHE A 80 8.68 -5.24 9.44
N ASN A 81 9.31 -6.38 9.13
CA ASN A 81 8.60 -7.65 8.93
C ASN A 81 7.99 -8.17 10.24
N LYS A 82 8.68 -8.00 11.37
CA LYS A 82 8.13 -8.32 12.70
C LYS A 82 6.92 -7.45 13.03
N ALA A 83 6.94 -6.17 12.70
CA ALA A 83 5.79 -5.28 12.82
C ALA A 83 4.60 -5.76 11.94
N ARG A 84 4.86 -6.25 10.72
CA ARG A 84 3.82 -6.85 9.86
C ARG A 84 3.17 -8.08 10.50
N VAL A 85 3.96 -8.98 11.10
CA VAL A 85 3.43 -10.14 11.84
C VAL A 85 2.48 -9.69 12.96
N LEU A 86 2.88 -8.68 13.73
CA LEU A 86 2.06 -8.12 14.80
C LEU A 86 0.74 -7.53 14.30
N VAL A 87 0.77 -6.79 13.18
CA VAL A 87 -0.45 -6.24 12.56
C VAL A 87 -1.36 -7.37 12.12
N THR A 88 -0.82 -8.39 11.45
CA THR A 88 -1.57 -9.54 10.95
C THR A 88 -2.25 -10.31 12.09
N LEU A 89 -1.50 -10.70 13.13
CA LEU A 89 -2.04 -11.44 14.27
C LEU A 89 -3.05 -10.60 15.07
N GLY A 90 -2.78 -9.31 15.24
CA GLY A 90 -3.70 -8.40 15.91
C GLY A 90 -4.99 -8.17 15.14
N ASN A 91 -4.93 -8.01 13.81
CA ASN A 91 -6.11 -7.92 12.95
C ASN A 91 -6.96 -9.19 13.03
N ARG A 92 -6.31 -10.37 12.99
CA ARG A 92 -6.99 -11.66 13.17
C ARG A 92 -7.69 -11.74 14.52
N ALA A 93 -7.10 -11.23 15.58
CA ALA A 93 -7.69 -11.21 16.91
C ALA A 93 -9.01 -10.43 16.98
N VAL A 94 -9.11 -9.31 16.24
CA VAL A 94 -10.27 -8.41 16.24
C VAL A 94 -11.34 -8.82 15.23
N HIS A 95 -10.92 -9.24 14.02
CA HIS A 95 -11.84 -9.41 12.89
C HIS A 95 -12.18 -10.88 12.56
N SER A 96 -11.60 -11.85 13.27
CA SER A 96 -11.90 -13.26 13.05
C SER A 96 -12.62 -13.88 14.24
N HIS A 97 -13.70 -14.64 13.97
CA HIS A 97 -14.40 -15.41 14.99
C HIS A 97 -13.71 -16.76 15.33
N ARG A 98 -12.74 -17.19 14.50
CA ARG A 98 -11.99 -18.43 14.74
C ARG A 98 -11.12 -18.29 15.98
N PRO A 99 -10.93 -19.36 16.79
CA PRO A 99 -10.02 -19.34 17.93
C PRO A 99 -8.60 -18.94 17.49
N VAL A 100 -7.94 -18.14 18.31
CA VAL A 100 -6.53 -17.81 18.14
C VAL A 100 -5.71 -18.86 18.88
N PRO A 101 -4.79 -19.57 18.22
CA PRO A 101 -3.91 -20.53 18.86
C PRO A 101 -2.98 -19.86 19.90
N VAL A 102 -2.56 -20.63 20.91
CA VAL A 102 -1.58 -20.13 21.91
C VAL A 102 -0.25 -19.79 21.23
N ASP A 103 0.16 -20.59 20.26
CA ASP A 103 1.41 -20.38 19.52
C ASP A 103 1.42 -19.03 18.78
N ASP A 104 0.29 -18.62 18.22
CA ASP A 104 0.15 -17.29 17.58
C ASP A 104 0.39 -16.16 18.60
N ALA A 105 -0.11 -16.31 19.83
CA ALA A 105 0.11 -15.31 20.89
C ALA A 105 1.56 -15.29 21.38
N VAL A 106 2.19 -16.45 21.50
CA VAL A 106 3.62 -16.55 21.86
C VAL A 106 4.49 -15.90 20.80
N VAL A 107 4.20 -16.15 19.53
CA VAL A 107 4.90 -15.48 18.42
C VAL A 107 4.67 -13.98 18.45
N ALA A 108 3.42 -13.53 18.63
CA ALA A 108 3.14 -12.10 18.73
C ALA A 108 3.95 -11.41 19.84
N LEU A 109 4.07 -12.05 20.99
CA LEU A 109 4.89 -11.53 22.10
C LEU A 109 6.39 -11.52 21.80
N ARG A 110 6.89 -12.58 21.17
CA ARG A 110 8.30 -12.62 20.73
C ARG A 110 8.62 -11.50 19.75
N GLU A 111 7.77 -11.34 18.75
CA GLU A 111 7.99 -10.27 17.75
C GLU A 111 7.81 -8.88 18.35
N LEU A 112 6.87 -8.71 19.28
CA LEU A 112 6.71 -7.46 20.03
C LEU A 112 7.95 -7.17 20.87
N PHE A 113 8.53 -8.20 21.54
CA PHE A 113 9.75 -8.03 22.31
C PHE A 113 10.90 -7.52 21.43
N HIS A 114 11.09 -8.10 20.26
CA HIS A 114 12.13 -7.68 19.33
C HIS A 114 11.94 -6.25 18.82
N VAL A 115 10.71 -5.86 18.44
CA VAL A 115 10.40 -4.49 18.03
C VAL A 115 10.62 -3.50 19.19
N SER A 116 10.20 -3.88 20.38
CA SER A 116 10.37 -3.06 21.60
C SER A 116 11.84 -2.93 22.01
N PHE A 117 12.61 -4.01 21.88
CA PHE A 117 14.05 -4.02 22.12
C PHE A 117 14.77 -3.09 21.13
N TRP A 118 14.44 -3.18 19.85
CA TRP A 118 14.95 -2.26 18.83
C TRP A 118 14.59 -0.80 19.16
N LEU A 119 13.34 -0.52 19.56
CA LEU A 119 12.91 0.82 19.97
C LEU A 119 13.78 1.33 21.12
N ALA A 120 13.92 0.55 22.18
CA ALA A 120 14.70 0.94 23.35
C ALA A 120 16.19 1.10 23.03
N THR A 121 16.76 0.23 22.20
CA THR A 121 18.19 0.31 21.82
C THR A 121 18.49 1.57 21.00
N ASN A 122 17.59 1.96 20.09
CA ASN A 122 17.86 3.05 19.16
C ASN A 122 17.36 4.43 19.66
N TYR A 123 16.34 4.47 20.52
CA TYR A 123 15.65 5.71 20.86
C TYR A 123 15.64 6.04 22.35
N SER A 124 16.14 5.15 23.24
CA SER A 124 16.21 5.46 24.66
C SER A 124 17.18 6.61 24.94
N ARG A 125 16.73 7.55 25.75
CA ARG A 125 17.49 8.68 26.28
C ARG A 125 18.16 8.35 27.62
N GLY A 126 17.71 7.26 28.25
CA GLY A 126 18.25 6.74 29.50
C GLY A 126 19.12 5.49 29.31
N SER A 127 18.91 4.49 30.18
CA SER A 127 19.59 3.21 30.11
C SER A 127 19.00 2.32 29.01
N ARG A 128 19.84 1.83 28.12
CA ARG A 128 19.48 0.84 27.10
C ARG A 128 19.40 -0.55 27.69
N PRO A 129 18.55 -1.45 27.15
CA PRO A 129 18.55 -2.84 27.56
C PRO A 129 19.87 -3.53 27.26
N GLU A 130 20.23 -4.51 28.06
CA GLU A 130 21.43 -5.32 27.84
C GLU A 130 21.31 -6.12 26.53
N ALA A 131 22.39 -6.19 25.75
CA ALA A 131 22.39 -6.90 24.47
C ALA A 131 22.08 -8.40 24.59
N ALA A 132 22.31 -9.00 25.75
CA ALA A 132 22.03 -10.40 26.03
C ALA A 132 20.56 -10.64 26.41
N LEU A 133 19.74 -9.60 26.57
CA LEU A 133 18.32 -9.75 26.94
C LEU A 133 17.55 -10.38 25.80
N ALA A 134 16.95 -11.56 26.04
CA ALA A 134 16.19 -12.31 25.05
C ALA A 134 14.80 -12.64 25.58
N PHE A 135 13.85 -12.82 24.66
CA PHE A 135 12.50 -13.27 24.99
C PHE A 135 12.53 -14.75 25.42
N ASP A 136 11.89 -15.05 26.53
CA ASP A 136 11.76 -16.41 27.06
C ASP A 136 10.29 -16.80 27.18
N ALA A 137 9.82 -17.68 26.29
CA ALA A 137 8.46 -18.18 26.27
C ALA A 137 8.09 -19.00 27.53
N ALA A 138 9.09 -19.57 28.24
CA ALA A 138 8.85 -20.33 29.46
C ALA A 138 8.43 -19.45 30.64
N ARG A 139 8.74 -18.15 30.59
CA ARG A 139 8.36 -17.18 31.62
C ARG A 139 6.94 -16.64 31.47
N LEU A 140 6.22 -17.02 30.42
CA LEU A 140 4.83 -16.60 30.19
C LEU A 140 3.91 -17.28 31.23
N PRO A 141 2.97 -16.50 31.86
CA PRO A 141 2.06 -17.03 32.88
C PRO A 141 1.09 -18.08 32.30
N ASP A 142 0.89 -19.19 33.02
CA ASP A 142 -0.01 -20.25 32.60
C ASP A 142 -1.49 -19.97 32.90
N ARG A 143 -1.78 -19.04 33.81
CA ARG A 143 -3.16 -18.70 34.23
C ARG A 143 -3.40 -17.19 34.13
N ALA A 144 -4.46 -16.80 33.45
CA ALA A 144 -5.00 -15.44 33.57
C ALA A 144 -6.10 -15.41 34.61
N THR A 145 -6.13 -14.35 35.38
CA THR A 145 -7.21 -14.02 36.32
C THR A 145 -8.42 -13.35 35.63
N THR A 146 -8.33 -13.09 34.33
CA THR A 146 -9.31 -12.32 33.57
C THR A 146 -10.15 -13.23 32.66
N ALA A 147 -11.45 -12.94 32.53
CA ALA A 147 -12.33 -13.64 31.59
C ALA A 147 -11.87 -13.44 30.12
N LYS A 148 -11.98 -14.50 29.32
CA LYS A 148 -11.67 -14.47 27.89
C LYS A 148 -12.57 -13.45 27.18
N GLN A 149 -11.98 -12.64 26.30
CA GLN A 149 -12.71 -11.64 25.52
C GLN A 149 -13.07 -12.13 24.12
N THR A 150 -14.26 -11.76 23.65
CA THR A 150 -14.71 -12.06 22.29
C THR A 150 -14.14 -11.07 21.27
N ALA A 151 -14.24 -11.39 19.98
CA ALA A 151 -13.80 -10.49 18.91
C ALA A 151 -14.56 -9.15 18.94
N GLU A 152 -15.87 -9.19 19.17
CA GLU A 152 -16.75 -8.00 19.24
C GLU A 152 -16.38 -7.09 20.44
N GLN A 153 -16.05 -7.70 21.58
CA GLN A 153 -15.60 -6.94 22.75
C GLN A 153 -14.27 -6.23 22.49
N LEU A 154 -13.33 -6.91 21.82
CA LEU A 154 -12.05 -6.32 21.46
C LEU A 154 -12.18 -5.25 20.38
N GLN A 155 -13.07 -5.42 19.40
CA GLN A 155 -13.37 -4.41 18.40
C GLN A 155 -13.94 -3.14 19.05
N LYS A 156 -14.91 -3.28 19.94
CA LYS A 156 -15.46 -2.16 20.71
C LYS A 156 -14.40 -1.45 21.53
N LEU A 157 -13.55 -2.21 22.21
CA LEU A 157 -12.43 -1.67 22.97
C LEU A 157 -11.43 -0.91 22.08
N GLN A 158 -11.16 -1.39 20.88
CA GLN A 158 -10.31 -0.71 19.90
C GLN A 158 -10.91 0.63 19.49
N GLU A 159 -12.21 0.69 19.19
CA GLU A 159 -12.92 1.92 18.84
C GLU A 159 -12.88 2.94 19.99
N GLU A 160 -13.13 2.49 21.23
CA GLU A 160 -13.05 3.35 22.44
C GLU A 160 -11.63 3.90 22.67
N LEU A 161 -10.60 3.06 22.51
CA LEU A 161 -9.20 3.48 22.67
C LEU A 161 -8.81 4.47 21.57
N SER A 162 -9.19 4.24 20.32
CA SER A 162 -8.91 5.15 19.21
C SER A 162 -9.58 6.51 19.42
N ALA A 163 -10.85 6.54 19.81
CA ALA A 163 -11.57 7.77 20.10
C ALA A 163 -10.98 8.54 21.29
N ARG A 164 -10.46 7.83 22.30
CA ARG A 164 -9.76 8.44 23.43
C ARG A 164 -8.42 9.05 22.99
N ASP A 165 -7.64 8.36 22.18
CA ASP A 165 -6.35 8.85 21.70
C ASP A 165 -6.53 10.09 20.80
N GLU A 166 -7.56 10.10 19.96
CA GLU A 166 -7.91 11.26 19.14
C GLU A 166 -8.27 12.48 19.99
N ARG A 167 -9.11 12.30 21.03
CA ARG A 167 -9.44 13.37 21.98
C ARG A 167 -8.21 13.90 22.71
N LEU A 168 -7.30 13.02 23.13
CA LEU A 168 -6.05 13.42 23.76
C LEU A 168 -5.14 14.18 22.80
N SER A 169 -5.06 13.76 21.55
CA SER A 169 -4.29 14.44 20.49
C SER A 169 -4.82 15.85 20.24
N VAL A 170 -6.14 16.03 20.15
CA VAL A 170 -6.79 17.35 19.99
C VAL A 170 -6.52 18.25 21.20
N LEU A 171 -6.65 17.73 22.43
CA LEU A 171 -6.39 18.49 23.67
C LEU A 171 -4.92 18.92 23.81
N LEU A 172 -3.99 18.13 23.27
CA LEU A 172 -2.55 18.41 23.30
C LEU A 172 -2.11 19.37 22.20
N SER A 173 -2.85 19.49 21.08
CA SER A 173 -2.51 20.38 19.96
C SER A 173 -2.71 21.88 20.27
N ASP A 174 -3.45 22.22 21.32
CA ASP A 174 -3.85 23.61 21.62
C ASP A 174 -2.86 24.40 22.50
N ARG A 175 -1.65 23.88 22.80
CA ARG A 175 -0.70 24.54 23.71
C ARG A 175 0.65 24.84 23.07
N ALA A 176 0.92 26.13 22.83
CA ALA A 176 2.21 26.64 22.33
C ALA A 176 3.44 26.25 23.20
N ALA A 177 3.26 25.98 24.51
CA ALA A 177 4.32 25.48 25.40
C ALA A 177 4.76 24.05 25.07
N LEU A 178 3.89 23.25 24.44
CA LEU A 178 4.18 21.87 24.00
C LEU A 178 5.09 21.83 22.76
N ASP A 179 5.09 22.86 21.93
CA ASP A 179 5.93 22.90 20.73
C ASP A 179 7.42 23.05 21.07
N GLU A 180 7.78 23.80 22.11
CA GLU A 180 9.17 23.92 22.54
C GLU A 180 9.67 22.63 23.24
N GLU A 181 8.83 22.02 24.06
CA GLU A 181 9.15 20.74 24.69
C GLU A 181 9.28 19.62 23.66
N LEU A 182 8.40 19.58 22.67
CA LEU A 182 8.48 18.63 21.55
C LEU A 182 9.75 18.84 20.72
N LYS A 183 10.16 20.07 20.49
CA LYS A 183 11.41 20.38 19.78
C LYS A 183 12.63 19.87 20.55
N ARG A 184 12.68 20.12 21.87
CA ARG A 184 13.73 19.60 22.75
C ARG A 184 13.78 18.07 22.74
N LEU A 185 12.61 17.41 22.86
CA LEU A 185 12.51 15.96 22.81
C LEU A 185 12.99 15.39 21.47
N ARG A 186 12.70 16.04 20.36
CA ARG A 186 13.19 15.64 19.02
C ARG A 186 14.70 15.77 18.90
N GLU A 187 15.30 16.80 19.51
CA GLU A 187 16.75 16.97 19.55
C GLU A 187 17.43 15.89 20.40
N GLU A 188 16.84 15.56 21.56
CA GLU A 188 17.32 14.47 22.43
C GLU A 188 17.21 13.11 21.73
N VAL A 189 16.09 12.82 21.07
CA VAL A 189 15.89 11.59 20.29
C VAL A 189 16.89 11.50 19.12
N ALA A 190 17.14 12.59 18.42
CA ALA A 190 18.12 12.64 17.35
C ALA A 190 19.56 12.41 17.87
N ALA A 191 19.88 12.87 19.07
CA ALA A 191 21.15 12.60 19.72
C ALA A 191 21.29 11.13 20.13
N ALA A 192 20.27 10.54 20.76
CA ALA A 192 20.24 9.14 21.16
C ALA A 192 20.36 8.21 19.94
N LYS A 193 19.67 8.52 18.84
CA LYS A 193 19.74 7.76 17.60
C LYS A 193 21.13 7.82 16.95
N ARG A 194 21.79 8.97 16.96
CA ARG A 194 23.19 9.10 16.47
C ARG A 194 24.16 8.28 17.30
N GLU A 195 24.01 8.28 18.61
CA GLU A 195 24.83 7.47 19.51
C GLU A 195 24.60 5.95 19.30
N ALA A 196 23.34 5.55 19.08
CA ALA A 196 22.98 4.16 18.76
C ALA A 196 23.57 3.71 17.42
N SER A 197 23.50 4.55 16.38
CA SER A 197 24.04 4.21 15.04
C SER A 197 25.58 4.06 15.01
N ALA A 198 26.29 4.59 16.00
CA ALA A 198 27.73 4.39 16.16
C ALA A 198 28.09 3.03 16.79
N ARG A 199 27.10 2.28 17.31
CA ARG A 199 27.31 0.97 17.92
C ARG A 199 26.70 -0.12 17.03
N PRO A 200 27.40 -1.24 16.74
CA PRO A 200 26.79 -2.34 16.00
C PRO A 200 25.66 -2.95 16.84
N ASP A 201 24.53 -3.17 16.20
CA ASP A 201 23.44 -3.95 16.80
C ASP A 201 23.88 -5.43 16.83
N THR A 202 24.19 -5.93 18.01
CA THR A 202 24.64 -7.31 18.24
C THR A 202 23.49 -8.24 18.66
N HIS A 203 22.26 -7.70 18.80
CA HIS A 203 21.12 -8.50 19.18
C HIS A 203 20.72 -9.45 18.05
N ASN A 204 20.71 -10.75 18.36
CA ASN A 204 20.25 -11.78 17.43
C ASN A 204 18.71 -11.85 17.48
N TYR A 205 18.06 -11.13 16.57
CA TYR A 205 16.63 -11.19 16.36
C TYR A 205 16.28 -12.52 15.66
N SER A 206 16.20 -13.63 16.31
CA SER A 206 15.74 -14.96 15.85
C SER A 206 15.00 -14.97 14.48
N GLU A 207 15.75 -14.72 13.40
CA GLU A 207 15.15 -14.48 12.07
C GLU A 207 14.66 -15.77 11.41
N ALA A 208 15.27 -16.91 11.72
CA ALA A 208 14.95 -18.18 11.07
C ALA A 208 13.54 -18.68 11.44
N GLU A 209 13.22 -18.72 12.73
CA GLU A 209 11.90 -19.14 13.21
C GLU A 209 10.81 -18.16 12.78
N THR A 210 11.09 -16.84 12.76
CA THR A 210 10.17 -15.81 12.29
C THR A 210 9.84 -15.99 10.81
N ARG A 211 10.82 -16.38 9.99
CA ARG A 211 10.64 -16.59 8.55
C ARG A 211 9.69 -17.73 8.25
N ASP A 212 9.98 -18.91 8.81
CA ASP A 212 9.18 -20.10 8.55
C ASP A 212 7.73 -19.87 9.03
N TYR A 213 7.59 -19.29 10.21
CA TYR A 213 6.28 -18.91 10.72
C TYR A 213 5.56 -17.88 9.84
N PHE A 214 6.29 -16.90 9.30
CA PHE A 214 5.68 -15.85 8.49
C PHE A 214 5.25 -16.36 7.11
N ILE A 215 6.00 -17.27 6.49
CA ILE A 215 5.57 -17.96 5.26
C ILE A 215 4.26 -18.74 5.51
N ASP A 216 4.21 -19.52 6.59
CA ASP A 216 3.01 -20.24 6.99
C ASP A 216 1.80 -19.32 7.22
N LEU A 217 2.03 -18.21 7.92
CA LEU A 217 1.00 -17.23 8.21
C LEU A 217 0.42 -16.62 6.93
N LEU A 218 1.28 -16.20 6.00
CA LEU A 218 0.86 -15.63 4.72
C LEU A 218 0.16 -16.65 3.82
N LEU A 219 0.60 -17.90 3.79
CA LEU A 219 -0.07 -18.98 3.08
C LEU A 219 -1.47 -19.24 3.66
N LYS A 220 -1.60 -19.27 4.99
CA LYS A 220 -2.91 -19.41 5.67
C LYS A 220 -3.82 -18.20 5.41
N GLU A 221 -3.27 -16.98 5.38
CA GLU A 221 -4.04 -15.77 5.00
C GLU A 221 -4.50 -15.80 3.54
N ALA A 222 -3.73 -16.43 2.66
CA ALA A 222 -4.13 -16.71 1.28
C ALA A 222 -5.12 -17.87 1.15
N GLY A 223 -5.51 -18.50 2.27
CA GLY A 223 -6.51 -19.57 2.31
C GLY A 223 -5.97 -20.99 2.17
N TRP A 224 -4.64 -21.18 2.24
CA TRP A 224 -4.02 -22.51 2.20
C TRP A 224 -4.01 -23.14 3.60
N ALA A 225 -4.65 -24.29 3.75
CA ALA A 225 -4.78 -24.97 5.05
C ALA A 225 -3.46 -25.55 5.54
N LEU A 226 -2.64 -26.08 4.63
CA LEU A 226 -1.34 -26.73 4.89
C LEU A 226 -1.46 -27.91 5.89
N ASP A 227 -2.55 -28.66 5.81
CA ASP A 227 -2.93 -29.73 6.73
C ASP A 227 -2.70 -31.13 6.16
N GLN A 228 -2.32 -31.26 4.90
CA GLN A 228 -2.02 -32.53 4.26
C GLN A 228 -0.51 -32.81 4.27
N PRO A 229 -0.08 -34.09 4.46
CA PRO A 229 1.35 -34.43 4.42
C PRO A 229 2.04 -34.05 3.11
N ARG A 230 1.30 -33.97 1.99
CA ARG A 230 1.82 -33.59 0.68
C ARG A 230 2.01 -32.09 0.48
N ASP A 231 1.55 -31.27 1.41
CA ASP A 231 1.62 -29.80 1.31
C ASP A 231 3.01 -29.29 1.65
N ARG A 232 3.79 -30.06 2.41
CA ARG A 232 5.13 -29.68 2.89
C ARG A 232 6.15 -30.76 2.62
N GLU A 233 7.39 -30.36 2.40
CA GLU A 233 8.53 -31.27 2.18
C GLU A 233 8.20 -32.38 1.17
N PHE A 234 7.51 -32.01 0.08
CA PHE A 234 7.04 -32.95 -0.92
C PHE A 234 8.20 -33.53 -1.73
N GLU A 235 8.35 -34.87 -1.72
CA GLU A 235 9.38 -35.56 -2.48
C GLU A 235 9.08 -35.52 -3.99
N VAL A 236 10.03 -35.02 -4.79
CA VAL A 236 10.00 -35.05 -6.25
C VAL A 236 11.12 -35.92 -6.78
N SER A 237 10.86 -36.61 -7.89
CA SER A 237 11.82 -37.45 -8.59
C SER A 237 12.30 -36.80 -9.89
N GLY A 238 13.53 -37.13 -10.32
CA GLY A 238 14.10 -36.63 -11.58
C GLY A 238 14.95 -35.38 -11.42
N MET A 239 15.41 -35.08 -10.20
CA MET A 239 16.38 -34.03 -9.96
C MET A 239 17.75 -34.38 -10.56
N PRO A 240 18.54 -33.39 -11.04
CA PRO A 240 19.88 -33.61 -11.60
C PRO A 240 20.94 -33.76 -10.51
N ASN A 241 20.66 -34.53 -9.46
CA ASN A 241 21.59 -34.90 -8.39
C ASN A 241 21.82 -36.42 -8.37
N ARG A 242 22.75 -36.90 -7.54
CA ARG A 242 23.10 -38.32 -7.47
C ARG A 242 21.94 -39.22 -7.05
N GLU A 243 21.04 -38.71 -6.23
CA GLU A 243 19.89 -39.42 -5.68
C GLU A 243 18.68 -39.37 -6.61
N GLY A 244 18.69 -38.47 -7.61
CA GLY A 244 17.55 -38.25 -8.51
C GLY A 244 16.31 -37.70 -7.81
N LYS A 245 16.43 -37.25 -6.55
CA LYS A 245 15.34 -36.84 -5.67
C LYS A 245 15.57 -35.43 -5.11
N GLY A 246 14.48 -34.79 -4.73
CA GLY A 246 14.50 -33.52 -4.00
C GLY A 246 13.22 -33.35 -3.18
N PHE A 247 13.23 -32.36 -2.28
CA PHE A 247 12.09 -32.04 -1.43
C PHE A 247 11.71 -30.58 -1.65
N VAL A 248 10.44 -30.37 -2.00
CA VAL A 248 9.87 -29.04 -2.19
C VAL A 248 9.31 -28.57 -0.85
N ASP A 249 9.71 -27.41 -0.37
CA ASP A 249 9.30 -26.92 0.95
C ASP A 249 7.78 -26.85 1.07
N TYR A 250 7.07 -26.30 0.04
CA TYR A 250 5.60 -26.31 -0.02
C TYR A 250 5.10 -26.54 -1.45
N VAL A 251 4.05 -27.36 -1.58
CA VAL A 251 3.30 -27.50 -2.83
C VAL A 251 1.83 -27.13 -2.59
N LEU A 252 1.32 -26.22 -3.42
CA LEU A 252 -0.04 -25.72 -3.33
C LEU A 252 -0.91 -26.42 -4.39
N TRP A 253 -1.87 -27.22 -3.92
CA TRP A 253 -2.63 -28.13 -4.75
C TRP A 253 -3.98 -27.57 -5.21
N GLY A 254 -4.35 -27.85 -6.46
CA GLY A 254 -5.71 -27.67 -6.98
C GLY A 254 -6.66 -28.77 -6.48
N ASP A 255 -7.96 -28.56 -6.69
CA ASP A 255 -8.99 -29.56 -6.34
C ASP A 255 -8.91 -30.80 -7.25
N ASP A 256 -8.30 -30.66 -8.41
CA ASP A 256 -8.01 -31.75 -9.36
C ASP A 256 -6.76 -32.56 -8.98
N GLY A 257 -6.12 -32.25 -7.87
CA GLY A 257 -4.90 -32.90 -7.38
C GLY A 257 -3.63 -32.51 -8.13
N LYS A 258 -3.67 -31.52 -9.02
CA LYS A 258 -2.50 -31.01 -9.70
C LYS A 258 -1.85 -29.85 -8.93
N PRO A 259 -0.52 -29.68 -9.04
CA PRO A 259 0.17 -28.60 -8.38
C PRO A 259 -0.12 -27.26 -9.07
N LEU A 260 -0.72 -26.32 -8.35
CA LEU A 260 -0.95 -24.94 -8.81
C LEU A 260 0.31 -24.09 -8.63
N ALA A 261 0.98 -24.25 -7.52
CA ALA A 261 2.24 -23.56 -7.25
C ALA A 261 3.17 -24.38 -6.36
N LEU A 262 4.43 -24.01 -6.37
CA LEU A 262 5.41 -24.43 -5.38
C LEU A 262 5.99 -23.20 -4.68
N VAL A 263 6.42 -23.38 -3.42
CA VAL A 263 7.16 -22.35 -2.68
C VAL A 263 8.47 -22.93 -2.19
N GLU A 264 9.57 -22.31 -2.57
CA GLU A 264 10.91 -22.62 -2.08
C GLU A 264 11.32 -21.60 -1.03
N ALA A 265 11.51 -22.04 0.19
CA ALA A 265 11.89 -21.22 1.34
C ALA A 265 13.41 -21.23 1.55
N LYS A 266 14.08 -20.09 1.41
CA LYS A 266 15.52 -20.01 1.66
C LYS A 266 15.83 -19.48 3.05
N ARG A 267 16.63 -20.24 3.79
CA ARG A 267 17.05 -19.94 5.18
C ARG A 267 18.20 -18.93 5.29
N THR A 268 18.60 -18.26 4.23
CA THR A 268 19.78 -17.39 4.26
C THR A 268 19.40 -15.91 4.15
N ARG A 269 20.14 -15.04 4.84
CA ARG A 269 20.16 -13.57 4.66
C ARG A 269 20.53 -13.14 3.23
N ARG A 270 20.83 -14.10 2.34
CA ARG A 270 21.24 -13.85 0.96
C ARG A 270 20.02 -13.75 0.05
N ASP A 271 20.22 -13.01 -1.03
CA ASP A 271 19.28 -12.79 -2.13
C ASP A 271 18.41 -14.03 -2.41
N PRO A 272 17.06 -13.93 -2.29
CA PRO A 272 16.15 -15.05 -2.57
C PRO A 272 16.34 -15.65 -3.96
N ARG A 273 16.94 -14.90 -4.90
CA ARG A 273 17.29 -15.37 -6.24
C ARG A 273 18.24 -16.58 -6.26
N VAL A 274 18.96 -16.86 -5.20
CA VAL A 274 19.77 -18.09 -5.10
C VAL A 274 18.90 -19.36 -5.12
N GLY A 275 17.65 -19.27 -4.67
CA GLY A 275 16.66 -20.37 -4.74
C GLY A 275 15.98 -20.54 -6.09
N GLN A 276 16.08 -19.56 -6.98
CA GLN A 276 15.35 -19.53 -8.25
C GLN A 276 15.66 -20.74 -9.14
N HIS A 277 16.93 -21.14 -9.27
CA HIS A 277 17.31 -22.27 -10.08
C HIS A 277 16.78 -23.60 -9.53
N GLN A 278 16.88 -23.80 -8.23
CA GLN A 278 16.36 -25.00 -7.55
C GLN A 278 14.84 -25.07 -7.67
N ALA A 279 14.13 -23.96 -7.45
CA ALA A 279 12.68 -23.88 -7.59
C ALA A 279 12.22 -24.23 -9.01
N LYS A 280 12.98 -23.79 -10.04
CA LYS A 280 12.72 -24.16 -11.42
C LYS A 280 12.87 -25.67 -11.67
N LEU A 281 13.93 -26.28 -11.16
CA LEU A 281 14.11 -27.73 -11.29
C LEU A 281 12.99 -28.52 -10.60
N TYR A 282 12.50 -28.04 -9.48
CA TYR A 282 11.33 -28.62 -8.83
C TYR A 282 10.06 -28.47 -9.68
N ALA A 283 9.86 -27.31 -10.30
CA ALA A 283 8.74 -27.10 -11.23
C ALA A 283 8.82 -28.06 -12.43
N ASP A 284 10.02 -28.30 -12.98
CA ASP A 284 10.26 -29.27 -14.06
C ASP A 284 9.91 -30.72 -13.64
N CYS A 285 10.22 -31.07 -12.38
CA CYS A 285 9.88 -32.39 -11.83
C CYS A 285 8.37 -32.55 -11.61
N LEU A 286 7.71 -31.56 -11.02
CA LEU A 286 6.27 -31.56 -10.80
C LEU A 286 5.49 -31.57 -12.11
N GLU A 287 5.92 -30.82 -13.10
CA GLU A 287 5.29 -30.82 -14.43
C GLU A 287 5.36 -32.21 -15.10
N ARG A 288 6.52 -32.86 -15.06
CA ARG A 288 6.68 -34.23 -15.57
C ARG A 288 5.80 -35.24 -14.84
N GLN A 289 5.63 -35.08 -13.52
CA GLN A 289 4.88 -36.02 -12.69
C GLN A 289 3.36 -35.81 -12.78
N PHE A 290 2.89 -34.57 -12.89
CA PHE A 290 1.46 -34.22 -12.82
C PHE A 290 0.88 -33.65 -14.12
N GLY A 291 1.71 -33.40 -15.14
CA GLY A 291 1.27 -32.84 -16.44
C GLY A 291 0.81 -31.36 -16.36
N GLN A 292 1.16 -30.68 -15.27
CA GLN A 292 0.86 -29.25 -15.10
C GLN A 292 2.06 -28.53 -14.52
N ARG A 293 2.50 -27.47 -15.21
CA ARG A 293 3.57 -26.61 -14.71
C ARG A 293 3.07 -25.72 -13.60
N PRO A 294 3.57 -25.85 -12.36
CA PRO A 294 3.18 -24.98 -11.25
C PRO A 294 3.75 -23.57 -11.45
N VAL A 295 3.11 -22.59 -10.81
CA VAL A 295 3.68 -21.26 -10.60
C VAL A 295 4.78 -21.37 -9.55
N ILE A 296 5.88 -20.66 -9.73
CA ILE A 296 7.03 -20.74 -8.85
C ILE A 296 7.00 -19.54 -7.89
N PHE A 297 7.00 -19.84 -6.60
CA PHE A 297 7.36 -18.86 -5.58
C PHE A 297 8.69 -19.23 -4.94
N TYR A 298 9.49 -18.22 -4.64
CA TYR A 298 10.64 -18.37 -3.79
C TYR A 298 10.71 -17.22 -2.79
N SER A 299 11.06 -17.54 -1.55
CA SER A 299 10.96 -16.62 -0.43
C SER A 299 12.10 -16.81 0.56
N ASN A 300 12.55 -15.71 1.16
CA ASN A 300 13.41 -15.75 2.35
C ASN A 300 12.58 -15.48 3.63
N GLY A 301 11.25 -15.52 3.55
CA GLY A 301 10.32 -15.17 4.62
C GLY A 301 9.96 -13.69 4.67
N TYR A 302 10.77 -12.83 4.10
CA TYR A 302 10.59 -11.39 4.10
C TYR A 302 10.31 -10.84 2.71
N ASP A 303 11.05 -11.31 1.73
CA ASP A 303 10.84 -11.02 0.31
C ASP A 303 10.26 -12.23 -0.37
N HIS A 304 9.16 -12.02 -1.08
CA HIS A 304 8.48 -13.04 -1.84
C HIS A 304 8.58 -12.72 -3.32
N TRP A 305 8.93 -13.72 -4.10
CA TRP A 305 9.04 -13.60 -5.55
C TRP A 305 8.10 -14.59 -6.20
N LEU A 306 7.39 -14.11 -7.20
CA LEU A 306 6.56 -14.92 -8.07
C LEU A 306 7.20 -15.03 -9.45
N TRP A 307 7.24 -16.22 -9.98
CA TRP A 307 7.72 -16.49 -11.32
C TRP A 307 6.77 -17.46 -12.06
N ASP A 308 5.97 -16.93 -12.94
CA ASP A 308 5.25 -17.69 -13.95
C ASP A 308 6.14 -17.73 -15.21
N ASP A 309 7.06 -18.70 -15.24
CA ASP A 309 8.11 -18.80 -16.26
C ASP A 309 7.60 -19.10 -17.67
N ALA A 310 6.30 -19.34 -17.82
CA ALA A 310 5.62 -19.43 -19.11
C ALA A 310 5.29 -18.05 -19.71
N THR A 311 5.18 -16.98 -18.88
CA THR A 311 4.64 -15.70 -19.34
C THR A 311 5.47 -14.47 -19.00
N TYR A 312 6.03 -14.40 -17.79
CA TYR A 312 6.72 -13.21 -17.29
C TYR A 312 8.00 -13.56 -16.54
N PRO A 313 9.00 -12.65 -16.52
CA PRO A 313 10.17 -12.79 -15.67
C PRO A 313 9.78 -12.75 -14.17
N PRO A 314 10.67 -13.23 -13.28
CA PRO A 314 10.44 -13.17 -11.84
C PRO A 314 10.22 -11.75 -11.34
N ARG A 315 9.27 -11.58 -10.40
CA ARG A 315 8.93 -10.29 -9.80
C ARG A 315 8.64 -10.41 -8.32
N SER A 316 8.92 -9.34 -7.59
CA SER A 316 8.61 -9.25 -6.17
C SER A 316 7.10 -9.10 -5.95
N VAL A 317 6.56 -9.82 -4.96
CA VAL A 317 5.14 -9.78 -4.56
C VAL A 317 5.04 -9.65 -3.03
N GLN A 318 3.90 -9.16 -2.54
CA GLN A 318 3.71 -8.90 -1.10
C GLN A 318 3.13 -10.10 -0.32
N GLY A 319 3.04 -11.26 -0.93
CA GLY A 319 2.51 -12.48 -0.33
C GLY A 319 2.18 -13.54 -1.36
N PHE A 320 1.36 -14.51 -0.97
CA PHE A 320 1.00 -15.64 -1.83
C PHE A 320 -0.39 -15.46 -2.42
N TYR A 321 -0.60 -16.04 -3.59
CA TYR A 321 -1.88 -16.04 -4.29
C TYR A 321 -2.85 -17.01 -3.65
N LYS A 322 -4.14 -16.66 -3.68
CA LYS A 322 -5.23 -17.57 -3.38
C LYS A 322 -5.35 -18.67 -4.43
N LYS A 323 -5.99 -19.77 -4.08
CA LYS A 323 -6.22 -20.90 -4.98
C LYS A 323 -6.87 -20.47 -6.29
N THR A 324 -7.99 -19.73 -6.22
CA THR A 324 -8.72 -19.25 -7.40
C THR A 324 -7.92 -18.25 -8.25
N GLU A 325 -6.96 -17.55 -7.66
CA GLU A 325 -6.08 -16.63 -8.38
C GLU A 325 -5.01 -17.40 -9.15
N LEU A 326 -4.44 -18.47 -8.57
CA LEU A 326 -3.49 -19.36 -9.24
C LEU A 326 -4.16 -20.15 -10.38
N GLU A 327 -5.35 -20.71 -10.13
CA GLU A 327 -6.13 -21.41 -11.15
C GLU A 327 -6.39 -20.51 -12.36
N LEU A 328 -6.80 -19.25 -12.12
CA LEU A 328 -7.02 -18.28 -13.19
C LEU A 328 -5.73 -17.93 -13.94
N LEU A 329 -4.60 -17.81 -13.23
CA LEU A 329 -3.31 -17.52 -13.84
C LEU A 329 -2.88 -18.66 -14.76
N ILE A 330 -2.98 -19.92 -14.32
CA ILE A 330 -2.65 -21.10 -15.12
C ILE A 330 -3.60 -21.22 -16.32
N GLN A 331 -4.90 -21.04 -16.13
CA GLN A 331 -5.88 -21.08 -17.21
C GLN A 331 -5.54 -20.06 -18.31
N ARG A 332 -5.09 -18.88 -17.93
CA ARG A 332 -4.74 -17.81 -18.87
C ARG A 332 -3.56 -18.12 -19.77
N ARG A 333 -2.68 -19.04 -19.40
CA ARG A 333 -1.57 -19.46 -20.27
C ARG A 333 -2.05 -19.96 -21.64
N THR A 334 -3.25 -20.55 -21.70
CA THR A 334 -3.82 -21.12 -22.92
C THR A 334 -5.06 -20.40 -23.44
N THR A 335 -5.70 -19.56 -22.61
CA THR A 335 -7.00 -18.95 -22.97
C THR A 335 -6.92 -17.46 -23.28
N ARG A 336 -5.78 -16.80 -23.07
CA ARG A 336 -5.58 -15.42 -23.51
C ARG A 336 -5.70 -15.31 -25.03
N LYS A 337 -6.45 -14.31 -25.49
CA LYS A 337 -6.57 -13.96 -26.88
C LYS A 337 -5.63 -12.81 -27.24
N ASP A 338 -5.30 -12.72 -28.51
CA ASP A 338 -4.45 -11.67 -29.05
C ASP A 338 -5.12 -10.29 -28.92
N LEU A 339 -4.43 -9.36 -28.23
CA LEU A 339 -4.89 -7.99 -28.05
C LEU A 339 -4.69 -7.13 -29.30
N ALA A 340 -3.68 -7.44 -30.13
CA ALA A 340 -3.35 -6.64 -31.30
C ALA A 340 -4.43 -6.74 -32.40
N THR A 341 -5.03 -7.92 -32.52
CA THR A 341 -6.06 -8.20 -33.56
C THR A 341 -7.49 -8.05 -33.01
N ALA A 342 -7.69 -8.08 -31.70
CA ALA A 342 -9.00 -7.99 -31.10
C ALA A 342 -9.66 -6.62 -31.36
N GLU A 343 -10.94 -6.62 -31.68
CA GLU A 343 -11.71 -5.41 -31.96
C GLU A 343 -11.87 -4.53 -30.71
N ILE A 344 -11.66 -3.23 -30.85
CA ILE A 344 -11.97 -2.24 -29.82
C ILE A 344 -13.42 -1.78 -30.03
N SER A 345 -14.22 -1.80 -28.96
CA SER A 345 -15.65 -1.47 -29.02
C SER A 345 -15.88 -0.02 -29.47
N SER A 346 -16.42 0.16 -30.67
CA SER A 346 -16.81 1.47 -31.21
C SER A 346 -18.00 2.08 -30.47
N THR A 347 -18.78 1.28 -29.75
CA THR A 347 -19.87 1.79 -28.89
C THR A 347 -19.39 2.50 -27.65
N ILE A 348 -18.16 2.18 -27.20
CA ILE A 348 -17.53 2.82 -26.04
C ILE A 348 -16.64 3.99 -26.47
N VAL A 349 -15.81 3.82 -27.49
CA VAL A 349 -14.89 4.87 -27.98
C VAL A 349 -15.01 5.05 -29.50
N GLU A 350 -15.12 6.27 -29.96
CA GLU A 350 -15.29 6.62 -31.38
C GLU A 350 -14.09 7.39 -31.94
N ARG A 351 -13.27 8.00 -31.07
CA ARG A 351 -12.21 8.90 -31.49
C ARG A 351 -10.91 8.15 -31.72
N TYR A 352 -10.24 8.45 -32.83
CA TYR A 352 -9.03 7.76 -33.29
C TYR A 352 -7.91 7.74 -32.22
N TYR A 353 -7.72 8.82 -31.48
CA TYR A 353 -6.67 8.89 -30.46
C TYR A 353 -6.96 7.99 -29.23
N GLN A 354 -8.25 7.76 -28.92
CA GLN A 354 -8.64 6.81 -27.86
C GLN A 354 -8.29 5.39 -28.30
N THR A 355 -8.65 5.01 -29.52
CA THR A 355 -8.29 3.72 -30.09
C THR A 355 -6.78 3.54 -30.20
N ARG A 356 -6.04 4.60 -30.61
CA ARG A 356 -4.58 4.60 -30.64
C ARG A 356 -3.98 4.33 -29.24
N SER A 357 -4.46 5.04 -28.22
CA SER A 357 -3.97 4.85 -26.84
C SER A 357 -4.22 3.43 -26.35
N ILE A 358 -5.40 2.85 -26.62
CA ILE A 358 -5.73 1.48 -26.25
C ILE A 358 -4.79 0.49 -26.95
N ARG A 359 -4.53 0.67 -28.26
CA ARG A 359 -3.61 -0.19 -29.03
C ARG A 359 -2.19 -0.12 -28.49
N ARG A 360 -1.67 1.06 -28.18
CA ARG A 360 -0.33 1.22 -27.60
C ARG A 360 -0.19 0.54 -26.24
N ILE A 361 -1.21 0.62 -25.38
CA ILE A 361 -1.23 -0.13 -24.10
C ILE A 361 -1.26 -1.64 -24.38
N ALA A 362 -2.10 -2.08 -25.30
CA ALA A 362 -2.22 -3.50 -25.66
C ALA A 362 -0.91 -4.07 -26.22
N GLU A 363 -0.22 -3.31 -27.08
CA GLU A 363 1.10 -3.67 -27.63
C GLU A 363 2.16 -3.75 -26.53
N SER A 364 2.22 -2.76 -25.62
CA SER A 364 3.14 -2.74 -24.47
C SER A 364 2.94 -3.98 -23.60
N PHE A 365 1.70 -4.33 -23.26
CA PHE A 365 1.42 -5.50 -22.43
C PHE A 365 1.70 -6.83 -23.11
N GLN A 366 1.37 -6.98 -24.38
CA GLN A 366 1.46 -8.27 -25.08
C GLN A 366 2.82 -8.49 -25.75
N ARG A 367 3.32 -7.50 -26.50
CA ARG A 367 4.55 -7.63 -27.29
C ARG A 367 5.79 -7.34 -26.45
N ASP A 368 5.75 -6.23 -25.68
CA ASP A 368 6.92 -5.75 -24.94
C ASP A 368 6.98 -6.39 -23.54
N HIS A 369 5.94 -7.13 -23.13
CA HIS A 369 5.78 -7.76 -21.83
C HIS A 369 5.84 -6.78 -20.65
N ASP A 370 5.52 -5.52 -20.92
CA ASP A 370 5.39 -4.52 -19.87
C ASP A 370 4.17 -4.82 -19.01
N ARG A 371 4.22 -4.41 -17.76
CA ARG A 371 3.09 -4.57 -16.84
C ARG A 371 2.46 -3.23 -16.47
N LYS A 372 3.02 -2.13 -16.95
CA LYS A 372 2.64 -0.79 -16.57
C LYS A 372 2.56 0.12 -17.80
N ALA A 373 1.57 0.99 -17.84
CA ALA A 373 1.37 1.95 -18.91
C ALA A 373 0.89 3.29 -18.36
N LEU A 374 1.35 4.40 -18.94
CA LEU A 374 0.95 5.75 -18.59
C LEU A 374 0.40 6.47 -19.79
N VAL A 375 -0.82 6.98 -19.70
CA VAL A 375 -1.47 7.77 -20.73
C VAL A 375 -1.63 9.21 -20.26
N VAL A 376 -1.04 10.12 -21.02
CA VAL A 376 -1.22 11.56 -20.85
C VAL A 376 -2.29 12.02 -21.81
N MET A 377 -3.45 12.46 -21.30
CA MET A 377 -4.58 12.84 -22.13
C MET A 377 -5.26 14.09 -21.57
N ALA A 378 -5.47 15.10 -22.41
CA ALA A 378 -6.07 16.36 -22.02
C ALA A 378 -7.41 16.18 -21.27
N THR A 379 -7.71 17.12 -20.35
CA THR A 379 -9.01 17.14 -19.67
C THR A 379 -10.13 17.33 -20.69
N GLY A 380 -11.18 16.49 -20.62
CA GLY A 380 -12.28 16.51 -21.59
C GLY A 380 -12.07 15.64 -22.83
N ALA A 381 -10.87 15.07 -23.04
CA ALA A 381 -10.59 14.18 -24.16
C ALA A 381 -11.18 12.76 -23.98
N GLY A 382 -11.81 12.44 -22.85
CA GLY A 382 -12.51 11.19 -22.62
C GLY A 382 -11.67 10.08 -21.99
N LYS A 383 -10.74 10.44 -21.09
CA LYS A 383 -9.90 9.48 -20.33
C LYS A 383 -10.68 8.29 -19.78
N THR A 384 -11.78 8.56 -19.08
CA THR A 384 -12.60 7.51 -18.45
C THR A 384 -13.19 6.54 -19.50
N ARG A 385 -13.70 7.05 -20.63
CA ARG A 385 -14.21 6.19 -21.73
C ARG A 385 -13.09 5.32 -22.33
N THR A 386 -11.90 5.88 -22.48
CA THR A 386 -10.73 5.16 -23.01
C THR A 386 -10.39 3.94 -22.15
N VAL A 387 -10.35 4.10 -20.81
CA VAL A 387 -10.03 2.96 -19.92
C VAL A 387 -11.19 2.01 -19.73
N ILE A 388 -12.45 2.43 -19.91
CA ILE A 388 -13.59 1.51 -19.95
C ILE A 388 -13.49 0.61 -21.20
N ALA A 389 -13.15 1.17 -22.37
CA ALA A 389 -12.95 0.39 -23.58
C ALA A 389 -11.70 -0.53 -23.50
N LEU A 390 -10.64 -0.07 -22.84
CA LEU A 390 -9.48 -0.93 -22.53
C LEU A 390 -9.89 -2.07 -21.60
N SER A 391 -10.70 -1.79 -20.56
CA SER A 391 -11.22 -2.80 -19.64
C SER A 391 -12.07 -3.85 -20.37
N ASP A 392 -12.95 -3.43 -21.25
CA ASP A 392 -13.72 -4.31 -22.12
C ASP A 392 -12.82 -5.21 -22.98
N LEU A 393 -11.85 -4.62 -23.66
CA LEU A 393 -10.89 -5.36 -24.49
C LEU A 393 -10.14 -6.43 -23.67
N LEU A 394 -9.56 -6.04 -22.53
CA LEU A 394 -8.79 -6.96 -21.68
C LEU A 394 -9.67 -8.07 -21.07
N MET A 395 -10.93 -7.78 -20.74
CA MET A 395 -11.88 -8.78 -20.26
C MET A 395 -12.27 -9.78 -21.35
N ARG A 396 -12.62 -9.32 -22.54
CA ARG A 396 -12.99 -10.19 -23.68
C ARG A 396 -11.84 -11.06 -24.16
N CYS A 397 -10.62 -10.56 -24.01
CA CYS A 397 -9.41 -11.29 -24.37
C CYS A 397 -8.83 -12.14 -23.23
N ASN A 398 -9.53 -12.24 -22.08
CA ASN A 398 -9.11 -12.99 -20.88
C ASN A 398 -7.76 -12.55 -20.30
N TRP A 399 -7.42 -11.27 -20.46
CA TRP A 399 -6.25 -10.65 -19.81
C TRP A 399 -6.59 -10.14 -18.41
N ALA A 400 -7.82 -9.68 -18.19
CA ALA A 400 -8.31 -9.23 -16.90
C ALA A 400 -9.70 -9.80 -16.61
N LYS A 401 -9.94 -10.22 -15.37
CA LYS A 401 -11.25 -10.64 -14.84
C LYS A 401 -11.76 -9.65 -13.82
N ARG A 402 -10.89 -9.15 -12.96
CA ARG A 402 -11.22 -8.19 -11.90
C ARG A 402 -10.35 -6.94 -12.05
N ILE A 403 -10.99 -5.79 -12.05
CA ILE A 403 -10.38 -4.48 -12.30
C ILE A 403 -10.65 -3.57 -11.10
N LEU A 404 -9.62 -2.88 -10.63
CA LEU A 404 -9.72 -1.83 -9.62
C LEU A 404 -9.49 -0.47 -10.28
N PHE A 405 -10.47 0.42 -10.16
CA PHE A 405 -10.34 1.82 -10.57
C PHE A 405 -10.21 2.72 -9.33
N LEU A 406 -9.16 3.50 -9.27
CA LEU A 406 -8.85 4.38 -8.14
C LEU A 406 -8.96 5.85 -8.53
N ALA A 407 -9.73 6.60 -7.74
CA ALA A 407 -9.91 8.05 -7.89
C ALA A 407 -9.64 8.80 -6.57
N ASP A 408 -9.31 10.08 -6.67
CA ASP A 408 -8.94 10.90 -5.49
C ASP A 408 -10.16 11.27 -4.62
N ARG A 409 -11.36 11.37 -5.22
CA ARG A 409 -12.56 11.89 -4.55
C ARG A 409 -13.78 11.01 -4.76
N VAL A 410 -14.65 10.95 -3.74
CA VAL A 410 -15.92 10.20 -3.80
C VAL A 410 -16.79 10.62 -4.99
N ALA A 411 -16.81 11.92 -5.34
CA ALA A 411 -17.56 12.39 -6.51
C ALA A 411 -17.06 11.77 -7.83
N LEU A 412 -15.72 11.58 -7.98
CA LEU A 412 -15.13 10.93 -9.15
C LEU A 412 -15.39 9.42 -9.13
N VAL A 413 -15.39 8.80 -7.95
CA VAL A 413 -15.81 7.40 -7.79
C VAL A 413 -17.25 7.20 -8.29
N ASN A 414 -18.19 8.02 -7.84
CA ASN A 414 -19.59 7.93 -8.27
C ASN A 414 -19.74 8.16 -9.79
N GLN A 415 -19.00 9.11 -10.34
CA GLN A 415 -18.98 9.36 -11.79
C GLN A 415 -18.42 8.17 -12.57
N ALA A 416 -17.32 7.58 -12.10
CA ALA A 416 -16.71 6.41 -12.74
C ALA A 416 -17.63 5.20 -12.67
N VAL A 417 -18.26 4.92 -11.51
CA VAL A 417 -19.26 3.84 -11.37
C VAL A 417 -20.41 4.03 -12.35
N GLY A 418 -20.95 5.26 -12.45
CA GLY A 418 -22.00 5.59 -13.42
C GLY A 418 -21.55 5.33 -14.87
N ALA A 419 -20.35 5.73 -15.23
CA ALA A 419 -19.80 5.49 -16.56
C ALA A 419 -19.59 3.99 -16.84
N PHE A 420 -19.04 3.23 -15.90
CA PHE A 420 -18.92 1.77 -16.04
C PHE A 420 -20.26 1.08 -16.15
N LYS A 421 -21.27 1.48 -15.36
CA LYS A 421 -22.64 0.95 -15.47
C LYS A 421 -23.28 1.25 -16.84
N THR A 422 -22.94 2.38 -17.46
CA THR A 422 -23.49 2.76 -18.77
C THR A 422 -22.82 2.00 -19.92
N PHE A 423 -21.49 1.88 -19.89
CA PHE A 423 -20.72 1.36 -21.03
C PHE A 423 -20.28 -0.09 -20.87
N LEU A 424 -20.26 -0.63 -19.66
CA LEU A 424 -19.84 -2.00 -19.35
C LEU A 424 -20.69 -2.61 -18.21
N PRO A 425 -22.04 -2.64 -18.32
CA PRO A 425 -22.94 -3.07 -17.26
C PRO A 425 -22.69 -4.52 -16.82
N GLU A 426 -22.31 -5.39 -17.75
CA GLU A 426 -22.07 -6.81 -17.49
C GLU A 426 -20.87 -7.08 -16.56
N ALA A 427 -20.00 -6.10 -16.36
CA ALA A 427 -18.89 -6.19 -15.44
C ALA A 427 -19.30 -5.95 -13.96
N SER A 428 -20.57 -5.71 -13.69
CA SER A 428 -21.12 -5.48 -12.34
C SER A 428 -20.27 -4.49 -11.54
N PRO A 429 -20.25 -3.19 -11.92
CA PRO A 429 -19.43 -2.19 -11.25
C PRO A 429 -19.88 -1.93 -9.81
N VAL A 430 -18.95 -2.03 -8.86
CA VAL A 430 -19.15 -1.90 -7.41
C VAL A 430 -18.47 -0.62 -6.90
N ASN A 431 -19.18 0.15 -6.07
CA ASN A 431 -18.64 1.29 -5.35
C ASN A 431 -18.14 0.83 -3.97
N LEU A 432 -16.84 0.60 -3.80
CA LEU A 432 -16.27 0.14 -2.54
C LEU A 432 -16.36 1.17 -1.38
N VAL A 433 -16.67 2.43 -1.68
CA VAL A 433 -16.88 3.45 -0.63
C VAL A 433 -18.22 3.23 0.08
N THR A 434 -19.26 2.81 -0.66
CA THR A 434 -20.65 2.65 -0.15
C THR A 434 -21.08 1.19 -0.07
N GLU A 435 -20.55 0.33 -0.94
CA GLU A 435 -20.97 -1.06 -1.11
C GLU A 435 -19.78 -1.99 -0.81
N ARG A 436 -19.29 -1.95 0.43
CA ARG A 436 -18.06 -2.67 0.79
C ARG A 436 -18.14 -4.17 0.52
N ASP A 437 -19.29 -4.80 0.71
CA ASP A 437 -19.44 -6.26 0.65
C ASP A 437 -19.97 -6.79 -0.68
N ALA A 438 -20.20 -5.89 -1.65
CA ALA A 438 -20.71 -6.29 -2.95
C ALA A 438 -19.65 -7.02 -3.78
N GLU A 439 -20.10 -7.99 -4.56
CA GLU A 439 -19.30 -8.72 -5.54
C GLU A 439 -19.44 -8.09 -6.92
N GLY A 440 -18.37 -8.14 -7.70
CA GLY A 440 -18.34 -7.61 -9.05
C GLY A 440 -17.04 -7.92 -9.78
N ARG A 441 -16.94 -7.40 -10.99
CA ARG A 441 -15.72 -7.51 -11.79
C ARG A 441 -14.97 -6.19 -11.94
N VAL A 442 -15.68 -5.05 -11.74
CA VAL A 442 -15.06 -3.73 -11.68
C VAL A 442 -15.33 -3.13 -10.32
N PHE A 443 -14.29 -2.80 -9.60
CA PHE A 443 -14.32 -2.19 -8.29
C PHE A 443 -13.81 -0.76 -8.40
N VAL A 444 -14.59 0.20 -7.92
CA VAL A 444 -14.23 1.61 -7.94
C VAL A 444 -14.08 2.10 -6.51
N SER A 445 -12.96 2.72 -6.20
CA SER A 445 -12.64 3.14 -4.83
C SER A 445 -11.91 4.47 -4.79
N THR A 446 -11.91 5.10 -3.61
CA THR A 446 -10.92 6.13 -3.32
C THR A 446 -9.63 5.47 -2.81
N TYR A 447 -8.50 6.17 -2.97
CA TYR A 447 -7.22 5.69 -2.42
C TYR A 447 -7.28 5.46 -0.90
N PRO A 448 -7.83 6.38 -0.08
CA PRO A 448 -7.97 6.16 1.36
C PRO A 448 -8.78 4.91 1.72
N THR A 449 -9.91 4.68 1.05
CA THR A 449 -10.73 3.50 1.28
C THR A 449 -9.95 2.22 0.97
N MET A 450 -9.26 2.19 -0.19
CA MET A 450 -8.50 1.01 -0.59
C MET A 450 -7.31 0.74 0.33
N MET A 451 -6.64 1.79 0.84
CA MET A 451 -5.58 1.66 1.84
C MET A 451 -6.04 0.94 3.11
N GLY A 452 -7.29 1.18 3.55
CA GLY A 452 -7.87 0.45 4.68
C GLY A 452 -8.24 -1.00 4.35
N LEU A 453 -8.49 -1.31 3.07
CA LEU A 453 -8.97 -2.63 2.64
C LEU A 453 -7.84 -3.63 2.32
N ILE A 454 -6.61 -3.16 2.02
CA ILE A 454 -5.49 -4.06 1.68
C ILE A 454 -5.09 -4.99 2.84
N ASP A 455 -5.29 -4.56 4.08
CA ASP A 455 -4.99 -5.36 5.28
C ASP A 455 -6.23 -5.99 5.91
N GLU A 456 -7.42 -5.78 5.33
CA GLU A 456 -8.66 -6.36 5.85
C GLU A 456 -8.64 -7.89 5.71
N THR A 457 -8.87 -8.58 6.84
CA THR A 457 -9.02 -10.04 6.88
C THR A 457 -10.43 -10.41 7.28
N ARG A 458 -10.99 -11.44 6.62
CA ARG A 458 -12.28 -12.04 6.95
C ARG A 458 -12.06 -13.52 7.26
N GLU A 459 -12.54 -13.97 8.38
CA GLU A 459 -12.35 -15.36 8.83
C GLU A 459 -10.90 -15.84 8.79
N GLY A 460 -9.94 -14.94 9.01
CA GLY A 460 -8.51 -15.24 9.01
C GLY A 460 -7.87 -15.32 7.63
N GLN A 461 -8.61 -14.96 6.57
CA GLN A 461 -8.08 -14.84 5.21
C GLN A 461 -8.11 -13.38 4.76
N ARG A 462 -7.15 -12.97 3.93
CA ARG A 462 -7.18 -11.65 3.29
C ARG A 462 -8.46 -11.49 2.48
N ARG A 463 -9.15 -10.38 2.63
CA ARG A 463 -10.32 -10.07 1.80
C ARG A 463 -9.93 -10.04 0.33
N PHE A 464 -8.97 -9.22 -0.01
CA PHE A 464 -8.35 -9.15 -1.33
C PHE A 464 -6.98 -9.78 -1.27
N GLY A 465 -6.74 -10.87 -2.00
CA GLY A 465 -5.43 -11.46 -2.18
C GLY A 465 -4.52 -10.55 -3.01
N VAL A 466 -3.22 -10.84 -3.01
CA VAL A 466 -2.23 -10.09 -3.83
C VAL A 466 -2.52 -10.20 -5.32
N GLY A 467 -3.09 -11.31 -5.78
CA GLY A 467 -3.51 -11.56 -7.17
C GLY A 467 -4.98 -11.26 -7.44
N HIS A 468 -5.69 -10.58 -6.53
CA HIS A 468 -7.13 -10.39 -6.66
C HIS A 468 -7.52 -9.52 -7.86
N PHE A 469 -6.82 -8.42 -8.08
CA PHE A 469 -7.04 -7.53 -9.22
C PHE A 469 -6.03 -7.81 -10.31
N ASP A 470 -6.50 -7.99 -11.52
CA ASP A 470 -5.67 -8.22 -12.70
C ASP A 470 -5.20 -6.91 -13.34
N LEU A 471 -6.00 -5.85 -13.17
CA LEU A 471 -5.73 -4.50 -13.65
C LEU A 471 -6.07 -3.49 -12.56
N VAL A 472 -5.14 -2.59 -12.30
CA VAL A 472 -5.37 -1.39 -11.48
C VAL A 472 -5.27 -0.16 -12.38
N ILE A 473 -6.32 0.66 -12.37
CA ILE A 473 -6.39 1.93 -13.11
C ILE A 473 -6.28 3.08 -12.11
N ILE A 474 -5.34 3.97 -12.35
CA ILE A 474 -5.07 5.15 -11.53
C ILE A 474 -5.57 6.39 -12.28
N ASP A 475 -6.61 7.03 -11.77
CA ASP A 475 -7.03 8.34 -12.27
C ASP A 475 -6.24 9.45 -11.58
N GLU A 476 -5.82 10.45 -12.35
CA GLU A 476 -4.93 11.52 -11.93
C GLU A 476 -3.58 11.02 -11.37
N ALA A 477 -2.89 10.18 -12.16
CA ALA A 477 -1.61 9.56 -11.83
C ALA A 477 -0.48 10.60 -11.76
N HIS A 478 -0.46 11.42 -10.71
CA HIS A 478 0.57 12.41 -10.45
C HIS A 478 1.25 12.18 -9.09
N ARG A 479 2.39 12.84 -8.86
CA ARG A 479 3.32 12.61 -7.75
C ARG A 479 2.69 12.44 -6.36
N SER A 480 1.69 13.27 -6.01
CA SER A 480 1.11 13.28 -4.66
C SER A 480 0.36 11.99 -4.33
N VAL A 481 -0.29 11.38 -5.32
CA VAL A 481 -1.02 10.10 -5.19
C VAL A 481 -0.03 8.96 -4.95
N PHE A 482 1.03 8.91 -5.75
CA PHE A 482 2.01 7.84 -5.64
C PHE A 482 2.76 7.84 -4.31
N GLN A 483 3.21 8.99 -3.85
CA GLN A 483 3.94 9.07 -2.57
C GLN A 483 3.09 8.68 -1.36
N LYS A 484 1.78 8.97 -1.43
CA LYS A 484 0.85 8.70 -0.32
C LYS A 484 0.34 7.26 -0.28
N TYR A 485 0.11 6.65 -1.44
CA TYR A 485 -0.66 5.40 -1.54
C TYR A 485 0.13 4.27 -2.22
N ARG A 486 1.45 4.39 -2.23
CA ARG A 486 2.36 3.41 -2.83
C ARG A 486 2.08 1.98 -2.39
N ALA A 487 1.72 1.78 -1.12
CA ALA A 487 1.44 0.46 -0.57
C ALA A 487 0.33 -0.29 -1.33
N ILE A 488 -0.66 0.40 -1.92
CA ILE A 488 -1.69 -0.23 -2.75
C ILE A 488 -1.07 -0.85 -4.01
N PHE A 489 -0.18 -0.10 -4.66
CA PHE A 489 0.45 -0.51 -5.93
C PHE A 489 1.54 -1.57 -5.73
N ASP A 490 2.20 -1.56 -4.58
CA ASP A 490 3.16 -2.59 -4.18
C ASP A 490 2.44 -3.89 -3.73
N TYR A 491 1.22 -3.76 -3.17
CA TYR A 491 0.45 -4.90 -2.65
C TYR A 491 -0.14 -5.77 -3.76
N PHE A 492 -0.83 -5.17 -4.74
CA PHE A 492 -1.47 -5.93 -5.82
C PHE A 492 -0.50 -6.23 -6.95
N ASP A 493 -0.33 -7.51 -7.26
CA ASP A 493 0.42 -7.96 -8.43
C ASP A 493 -0.47 -7.90 -9.68
N SER A 494 -0.70 -6.71 -10.21
CA SER A 494 -1.60 -6.41 -11.31
C SER A 494 -0.91 -5.72 -12.48
N LEU A 495 -1.56 -5.69 -13.64
CA LEU A 495 -1.27 -4.69 -14.67
C LEU A 495 -1.66 -3.31 -14.13
N LEU A 496 -0.90 -2.28 -14.46
CA LEU A 496 -1.11 -0.92 -13.95
C LEU A 496 -1.27 0.07 -15.10
N VAL A 497 -2.36 0.81 -15.12
CA VAL A 497 -2.60 1.88 -16.10
C VAL A 497 -2.84 3.20 -15.39
N GLY A 498 -1.97 4.16 -15.63
CA GLY A 498 -2.11 5.53 -15.13
C GLY A 498 -2.73 6.46 -16.16
N LEU A 499 -3.64 7.30 -15.69
CA LEU A 499 -4.22 8.39 -16.47
C LEU A 499 -3.85 9.72 -15.84
N THR A 500 -3.42 10.67 -16.65
CA THR A 500 -3.18 12.04 -16.18
C THR A 500 -3.52 13.06 -17.25
N ALA A 501 -3.94 14.25 -16.80
CA ALA A 501 -4.09 15.40 -17.68
C ALA A 501 -2.86 16.34 -17.64
N THR A 502 -1.94 16.11 -16.73
CA THR A 502 -0.71 16.89 -16.63
C THR A 502 0.14 16.69 -17.88
N PRO A 503 0.57 17.74 -18.58
CA PRO A 503 1.43 17.62 -19.75
C PRO A 503 2.69 16.80 -19.45
N LYS A 504 3.14 16.04 -20.43
CA LYS A 504 4.28 15.11 -20.26
C LYS A 504 5.57 15.82 -19.83
N GLU A 505 5.75 17.07 -20.21
CA GLU A 505 6.88 17.91 -19.87
C GLU A 505 6.85 18.40 -18.40
N GLU A 506 5.66 18.45 -17.79
CA GLU A 506 5.43 18.88 -16.42
C GLU A 506 5.36 17.71 -15.43
N LEU A 507 5.33 16.46 -15.93
CA LEU A 507 5.31 15.28 -15.08
C LEU A 507 6.64 15.07 -14.36
N ASP A 508 6.54 14.76 -13.08
CA ASP A 508 7.71 14.44 -12.25
C ASP A 508 8.34 13.09 -12.65
N ARG A 509 9.67 13.03 -12.59
CA ARG A 509 10.46 11.79 -12.81
C ARG A 509 9.97 10.61 -11.99
N ASN A 510 9.47 10.83 -10.79
CA ASN A 510 8.96 9.75 -9.94
C ASN A 510 7.68 9.12 -10.51
N THR A 511 6.86 9.87 -11.23
CA THR A 511 5.68 9.34 -11.93
C THR A 511 6.13 8.39 -13.05
N TYR A 512 7.10 8.76 -13.88
CA TYR A 512 7.63 7.87 -14.91
C TYR A 512 8.25 6.60 -14.34
N ARG A 513 9.02 6.72 -13.24
CA ARG A 513 9.61 5.56 -12.53
C ARG A 513 8.58 4.60 -11.97
N LEU A 514 7.39 5.09 -11.53
CA LEU A 514 6.31 4.22 -11.09
C LEU A 514 5.87 3.28 -12.22
N PHE A 515 5.79 3.82 -13.43
CA PHE A 515 5.34 3.08 -14.62
C PHE A 515 6.49 2.38 -15.37
N ASP A 516 7.70 2.36 -14.80
CA ASP A 516 8.92 1.80 -15.39
C ASP A 516 9.22 2.41 -16.79
N LEU A 517 8.88 3.69 -16.97
CA LEU A 517 9.02 4.43 -18.23
C LEU A 517 10.21 5.40 -18.18
N GLU A 518 10.77 5.67 -19.37
CA GLU A 518 11.75 6.73 -19.56
C GLU A 518 11.13 8.11 -19.31
N ASN A 519 11.90 9.00 -18.69
CA ASN A 519 11.42 10.34 -18.34
C ASN A 519 11.03 11.14 -19.60
N GLY A 520 9.80 11.64 -19.63
CA GLY A 520 9.24 12.38 -20.75
C GLY A 520 8.61 11.51 -21.86
N VAL A 521 8.64 10.19 -21.71
CA VAL A 521 8.13 9.22 -22.70
C VAL A 521 7.00 8.38 -22.12
N PRO A 522 5.75 8.90 -22.08
CA PRO A 522 4.59 8.09 -21.69
C PRO A 522 4.26 7.03 -22.76
N THR A 523 3.49 6.01 -22.40
CA THR A 523 3.01 4.99 -23.35
C THR A 523 2.23 5.60 -24.50
N ASP A 524 1.35 6.59 -24.22
CA ASP A 524 0.73 7.46 -25.23
C ASP A 524 0.45 8.85 -24.68
N ALA A 525 0.45 9.85 -25.56
CA ALA A 525 0.11 11.23 -25.22
C ALA A 525 -0.84 11.82 -26.25
N TYR A 526 -1.83 12.55 -25.75
CA TYR A 526 -2.74 13.38 -26.53
C TYR A 526 -2.94 14.74 -25.83
N SER A 527 -2.18 15.73 -26.28
CA SER A 527 -2.12 17.04 -25.67
C SER A 527 -3.38 17.88 -25.92
N LEU A 528 -3.53 18.95 -25.15
CA LEU A 528 -4.62 19.92 -25.35
C LEU A 528 -4.50 20.63 -26.72
N ASP A 529 -3.28 20.91 -27.16
CA ASP A 529 -3.03 21.58 -28.44
C ASP A 529 -3.37 20.66 -29.62
N GLU A 530 -3.07 19.34 -29.52
CA GLU A 530 -3.51 18.36 -30.50
C GLU A 530 -5.03 18.28 -30.53
N ALA A 531 -5.68 18.17 -29.38
CA ALA A 531 -7.13 18.08 -29.29
C ALA A 531 -7.85 19.34 -29.82
N ALA A 532 -7.24 20.50 -29.68
CA ALA A 532 -7.76 21.74 -30.22
C ALA A 532 -7.57 21.83 -31.76
N ARG A 533 -6.42 21.38 -32.27
CA ARG A 533 -6.16 21.31 -33.72
C ARG A 533 -7.11 20.33 -34.41
N ASP A 534 -7.39 19.21 -33.76
CA ASP A 534 -8.30 18.17 -34.26
C ASP A 534 -9.78 18.57 -34.11
N GLY A 535 -10.09 19.69 -33.46
CA GLY A 535 -11.44 20.18 -33.26
C GLY A 535 -12.24 19.43 -32.18
N PHE A 536 -11.62 18.57 -31.39
CA PHE A 536 -12.28 17.83 -30.30
C PHE A 536 -12.39 18.63 -29.01
N LEU A 537 -11.51 19.62 -28.81
CA LEU A 537 -11.55 20.53 -27.67
C LEU A 537 -11.40 21.98 -28.15
N VAL A 538 -11.96 22.90 -27.37
CA VAL A 538 -11.85 24.34 -27.64
C VAL A 538 -10.57 24.86 -26.97
N PRO A 539 -9.76 25.67 -27.68
CA PRO A 539 -8.59 26.32 -27.08
C PRO A 539 -8.96 27.14 -25.85
N PRO A 540 -8.18 27.07 -24.76
CA PRO A 540 -8.47 27.86 -23.57
C PRO A 540 -8.30 29.35 -23.84
N LYS A 541 -9.29 30.16 -23.46
CA LYS A 541 -9.16 31.61 -23.40
C LYS A 541 -8.68 32.02 -22.01
N ALA A 542 -7.47 32.49 -21.90
CA ALA A 542 -6.98 33.08 -20.65
C ALA A 542 -7.57 34.48 -20.46
N VAL A 543 -8.36 34.69 -19.43
CA VAL A 543 -8.84 36.00 -19.01
C VAL A 543 -8.15 36.36 -17.70
N SER A 544 -7.34 37.40 -17.74
CA SER A 544 -6.74 37.96 -16.52
C SER A 544 -7.78 38.80 -15.77
N VAL A 545 -8.26 38.28 -14.66
CA VAL A 545 -9.13 39.01 -13.74
C VAL A 545 -8.29 39.56 -12.60
N PRO A 546 -7.97 40.89 -12.58
CA PRO A 546 -7.21 41.43 -11.47
C PRO A 546 -8.08 41.46 -10.22
N VAL A 547 -7.69 40.71 -9.22
CA VAL A 547 -8.37 40.71 -7.92
C VAL A 547 -8.13 42.04 -7.19
N LYS A 548 -9.12 42.53 -6.46
CA LYS A 548 -9.10 43.78 -5.68
C LYS A 548 -7.83 43.94 -4.82
N PHE A 549 -7.27 42.84 -4.36
CA PHE A 549 -6.03 42.78 -3.59
C PHE A 549 -4.78 43.14 -4.40
N GLN A 550 -4.71 42.75 -5.66
CA GLN A 550 -3.59 43.12 -6.57
C GLN A 550 -3.69 44.54 -7.05
N ARG A 551 -4.92 45.06 -7.28
CA ARG A 551 -5.15 46.47 -7.62
C ARG A 551 -4.79 47.41 -6.48
N GLY A 552 -4.87 46.97 -5.27
CA GLY A 552 -4.64 47.81 -4.10
C GLY A 552 -3.18 47.79 -3.61
N ALA A 553 -2.19 47.37 -4.40
CA ALA A 553 -0.78 47.68 -4.16
C ALA A 553 -0.48 49.16 -4.46
N SER A 554 -1.40 50.03 -4.08
CA SER A 554 -1.30 51.46 -4.20
C SER A 554 -0.41 52.04 -3.09
N THR A 555 0.36 53.03 -3.46
CA THR A 555 1.39 53.69 -2.67
C THR A 555 0.86 54.69 -1.62
N THR A 556 -0.44 54.72 -1.36
CA THR A 556 -1.02 55.70 -0.41
C THR A 556 -0.87 55.25 1.06
N PRO A 557 -0.44 56.13 1.96
CA PRO A 557 -0.19 55.80 3.38
C PRO A 557 -1.42 55.23 4.12
N THR A 558 -2.62 55.65 3.73
CA THR A 558 -3.90 55.23 4.36
C THR A 558 -4.25 53.77 4.05
N CYS A 559 -3.85 53.28 2.88
CA CYS A 559 -4.12 51.90 2.49
C CYS A 559 -3.13 50.91 3.16
N ARG A 560 -1.91 51.38 3.50
CA ARG A 560 -0.91 50.58 4.22
C ARG A 560 -1.35 50.21 5.64
N ARG A 561 -2.07 51.10 6.34
CA ARG A 561 -2.48 50.86 7.75
C ARG A 561 -3.62 49.84 7.84
N LYS A 562 -4.60 49.88 6.95
CA LYS A 562 -5.71 48.90 6.91
C LYS A 562 -5.25 47.51 6.47
N ARG A 563 -4.20 47.43 5.65
CA ARG A 563 -3.68 46.14 5.18
C ARG A 563 -2.80 45.41 6.18
N ARG A 564 -2.06 46.13 7.03
CA ARG A 564 -1.30 45.49 8.09
C ARG A 564 -2.20 44.73 9.09
N THR A 565 -3.37 45.33 9.39
CA THR A 565 -4.35 44.69 10.30
C THR A 565 -5.05 43.49 9.66
N THR A 566 -5.33 43.53 8.37
CA THR A 566 -6.02 42.44 7.67
C THR A 566 -5.05 41.26 7.34
N GLY A 567 -3.78 41.57 7.01
CA GLY A 567 -2.75 40.57 6.74
C GLY A 567 -2.37 39.77 8.01
N THR A 568 -2.41 40.40 9.17
CA THR A 568 -2.13 39.73 10.44
C THR A 568 -3.27 38.80 10.89
N ARG A 569 -4.52 39.10 10.48
CA ARG A 569 -5.67 38.23 10.75
C ARG A 569 -5.78 37.02 9.81
N LEU A 570 -5.24 37.11 8.58
CA LEU A 570 -5.32 36.04 7.60
C LEU A 570 -4.22 34.98 7.75
N ASN A 571 -3.06 35.32 8.34
CA ASN A 571 -1.90 34.42 8.35
C ASN A 571 -1.52 33.82 9.69
N GLY A 572 -2.23 34.13 10.79
CA GLY A 572 -2.02 33.46 12.09
C GLY A 572 -0.57 33.35 12.60
N THR A 573 0.38 33.94 11.90
CA THR A 573 1.81 33.88 12.22
C THR A 573 2.30 35.24 12.66
N ARG A 574 3.01 35.27 13.76
CA ARG A 574 3.74 36.46 14.26
C ARG A 574 4.54 37.09 13.14
N ALA A 575 4.31 38.36 12.89
CA ALA A 575 5.02 39.14 11.90
C ALA A 575 6.49 39.32 12.33
N GLU A 576 7.40 38.64 11.68
CA GLU A 576 8.76 39.16 11.53
C GLU A 576 8.70 40.46 10.71
N PRO A 577 9.52 41.46 11.05
CA PRO A 577 9.54 42.71 10.31
C PRO A 577 10.01 42.42 8.87
N ARG A 578 9.07 42.38 7.94
CA ARG A 578 9.40 42.29 6.52
C ARG A 578 10.20 43.52 6.14
N ARG A 579 11.47 43.28 5.75
CA ARG A 579 12.25 44.28 5.00
C ARG A 579 11.40 44.84 3.87
N PRO A 580 11.43 46.14 3.60
CA PRO A 580 10.74 46.70 2.44
C PRO A 580 11.39 46.11 1.20
N GLN A 581 10.78 45.11 0.61
CA GLN A 581 11.17 44.64 -0.70
C GLN A 581 10.64 45.66 -1.71
N SER A 582 11.58 46.44 -2.14
CA SER A 582 11.48 47.19 -3.36
C SER A 582 11.10 46.25 -4.49
N ARG A 583 10.10 46.65 -5.26
CA ARG A 583 9.86 46.24 -6.64
C ARG A 583 9.84 44.71 -6.88
N ARG A 584 8.77 44.02 -6.52
CA ARG A 584 8.39 42.90 -7.36
C ARG A 584 7.88 43.46 -8.68
N ARG A 585 8.64 43.28 -9.73
CA ARG A 585 8.14 43.35 -11.11
C ARG A 585 6.89 42.46 -11.15
N PRO A 586 5.81 42.89 -11.82
CA PRO A 586 4.71 41.98 -12.09
C PRO A 586 5.30 40.79 -12.83
N SER A 587 5.27 39.62 -12.20
CA SER A 587 5.62 38.41 -12.90
C SER A 587 4.56 38.19 -13.96
N THR A 588 4.92 38.43 -15.19
CA THR A 588 4.14 38.05 -16.36
C THR A 588 4.15 36.54 -16.63
N SER A 589 4.76 35.76 -15.78
CA SER A 589 4.59 34.34 -15.76
C SER A 589 3.39 34.01 -14.88
N GLY A 590 2.20 34.14 -15.44
CA GLY A 590 1.00 33.61 -14.84
C GLY A 590 1.09 32.08 -14.82
N SER A 591 1.56 31.52 -13.74
CA SER A 591 1.19 30.14 -13.42
C SER A 591 -0.28 30.13 -13.04
N SER A 592 -1.14 30.25 -14.03
CA SER A 592 -2.54 29.91 -13.89
C SER A 592 -2.58 28.40 -13.66
N THR A 593 -2.66 27.99 -12.42
CA THR A 593 -2.96 26.59 -12.06
C THR A 593 -4.22 26.17 -12.83
N PRO A 594 -4.21 25.00 -13.48
CA PRO A 594 -5.35 24.48 -14.25
C PRO A 594 -6.67 24.45 -13.46
N THR A 595 -6.60 24.43 -12.15
CA THR A 595 -7.74 24.42 -11.22
C THR A 595 -8.62 25.67 -11.29
N ARG A 596 -8.09 26.83 -11.70
CA ARG A 596 -8.89 28.06 -11.85
C ARG A 596 -9.62 28.13 -13.18
N LEU A 597 -9.06 27.56 -14.24
CA LEU A 597 -9.71 27.49 -15.56
C LEU A 597 -10.94 26.59 -15.56
N THR A 598 -10.89 25.47 -14.85
CA THR A 598 -12.05 24.57 -14.71
C THR A 598 -13.21 25.18 -13.94
N ARG A 599 -12.96 26.10 -13.01
CA ARG A 599 -14.03 26.75 -12.24
C ARG A 599 -14.73 27.86 -13.01
N SER A 600 -14.02 28.59 -13.87
CA SER A 600 -14.62 29.65 -14.71
C SER A 600 -15.41 29.06 -15.89
N LEU A 601 -15.01 27.90 -16.42
CA LEU A 601 -15.72 27.19 -17.48
C LEU A 601 -17.05 26.57 -17.01
N ARG A 602 -17.17 26.19 -15.74
CA ARG A 602 -18.44 25.63 -15.21
C ARG A 602 -19.55 26.66 -15.03
N THR A 603 -19.23 27.91 -14.78
CA THR A 603 -20.24 28.98 -14.61
C THR A 603 -20.82 29.48 -15.93
N SER A 604 -20.16 29.25 -17.07
CA SER A 604 -20.66 29.66 -18.39
C SER A 604 -21.57 28.65 -19.11
N TRP A 605 -21.74 27.44 -18.54
CA TRP A 605 -22.54 26.36 -19.17
C TRP A 605 -23.92 26.12 -18.53
N SER A 606 -24.37 26.92 -17.56
CA SER A 606 -25.70 26.80 -16.94
C SER A 606 -26.80 27.59 -17.67
N GLY A 607 -26.55 28.07 -18.87
CA GLY A 607 -27.53 28.84 -19.65
C GLY A 607 -27.54 28.48 -21.13
N GLY A 608 -28.12 27.35 -21.51
CA GLY A 608 -28.25 26.98 -22.90
C GLY A 608 -28.96 25.66 -23.12
N SER A 609 -30.23 25.59 -22.70
CA SER A 609 -31.16 24.56 -23.23
C SER A 609 -31.67 25.05 -24.58
N ARG A 610 -31.22 24.41 -25.65
CA ARG A 610 -32.02 24.03 -26.82
C ARG A 610 -31.19 23.14 -27.71
#